data_fad4f62d5d0ba2a4e734850e5505350f
#
_entry.id   fad4f62d5d0ba2a4e734850e5505350f
#
_cell.length_a   1.000
_cell.length_b   1.000
_cell.length_c   1.000
_cell.angle_alpha   90.00
_cell.angle_beta   90.00
_cell.angle_gamma   90.00
#
_symmetry.space_group_name_H-M   'P 1'
#
loop_
_entity.id
_entity.type
_entity.pdbx_description
1 polymer ?
#
loop_
_entity_poly.entity_id
_entity_poly.type
_entity_poly.pdbx_seq_one_letter_code
_entity_poly.pdbx_strand_id
1 'polypeptide(L)'
;MTKKNKEGFETRAIHAGQKADPTTGAVMMPIYTSSTFEQESPGVHKGFDYSRSINPTRKAFEECIASLENGEVGFGFSSGVAAISACVELLSPGDHVIAMNDLYGGTVRLFNEIKTLSQGIEVTYVDMTDMQNVFEAKTDKTKMIFVETPTNPLLRVVDLSAIADFAKAENILSVCDNTFASPYVQQPLNHGIDIVLHSATKYLSLIHI
;
A
#
# COMPACT_ATOMS: atom_id res chain seq x y z
N MET A 1 18.42 -6.54 -6.02
CA MET A 1 18.84 -5.26 -6.63
C MET A 1 17.74 -4.81 -7.58
N THR A 2 16.88 -3.93 -7.15
CA THR A 2 15.81 -3.33 -7.96
C THR A 2 16.41 -2.57 -9.13
N LYS A 3 15.96 -2.86 -10.35
CA LYS A 3 16.33 -2.06 -11.54
C LYS A 3 15.85 -0.63 -11.27
N LYS A 4 16.77 0.30 -10.98
CA LYS A 4 16.45 1.73 -10.95
C LYS A 4 15.73 2.07 -12.25
N ASN A 5 14.47 2.49 -12.14
CA ASN A 5 13.74 3.03 -13.29
C ASN A 5 14.56 4.16 -13.91
N LYS A 6 14.85 4.05 -15.21
CA LYS A 6 15.64 5.06 -15.93
C LYS A 6 14.84 6.32 -16.26
N GLU A 7 13.49 6.26 -16.13
CA GLU A 7 12.57 7.34 -16.45
C GLU A 7 12.30 8.23 -15.22
N GLY A 8 12.14 9.54 -15.46
CA GLY A 8 11.76 10.50 -14.43
C GLY A 8 10.38 10.20 -13.84
N PHE A 9 10.11 10.77 -12.66
CA PHE A 9 8.84 10.55 -11.94
C PHE A 9 7.63 10.94 -12.79
N GLU A 10 7.69 12.11 -13.45
CA GLU A 10 6.61 12.65 -14.27
C GLU A 10 6.30 11.74 -15.46
N THR A 11 7.33 11.19 -16.10
CA THR A 11 7.17 10.23 -17.20
C THR A 11 6.50 8.95 -16.71
N ARG A 12 6.92 8.45 -15.55
CA ARG A 12 6.31 7.26 -14.94
C ARG A 12 4.85 7.49 -14.52
N ALA A 13 4.53 8.68 -14.00
CA ALA A 13 3.17 9.03 -13.63
C ALA A 13 2.19 8.98 -14.81
N ILE A 14 2.69 9.25 -16.03
CA ILE A 14 1.88 9.24 -17.26
C ILE A 14 1.90 7.86 -17.93
N HIS A 15 3.05 7.18 -17.96
CA HIS A 15 3.25 6.04 -18.86
C HIS A 15 3.44 4.69 -18.16
N ALA A 16 3.78 4.65 -16.87
CA ALA A 16 3.99 3.37 -16.21
C ALA A 16 2.70 2.54 -16.17
N GLY A 17 2.78 1.27 -16.56
CA GLY A 17 1.65 0.37 -16.68
C GLY A 17 0.73 0.63 -17.88
N GLN A 18 0.95 1.71 -18.65
CA GLN A 18 0.10 2.11 -19.78
C GLN A 18 0.84 1.95 -21.10
N LYS A 19 0.77 0.75 -21.67
CA LYS A 19 1.23 0.51 -23.04
C LYS A 19 0.09 0.82 -23.99
N ALA A 20 0.42 1.37 -25.18
CA ALA A 20 -0.57 1.57 -26.24
C ALA A 20 -1.32 0.26 -26.55
N ASP A 21 -2.64 0.35 -26.67
CA ASP A 21 -3.49 -0.82 -26.99
C ASP A 21 -3.08 -1.43 -28.34
N PRO A 22 -2.73 -2.70 -28.40
CA PRO A 22 -2.21 -3.32 -29.62
C PRO A 22 -3.24 -3.43 -30.75
N THR A 23 -4.53 -3.34 -30.43
CA THR A 23 -5.62 -3.48 -31.41
C THR A 23 -5.97 -2.14 -32.05
N THR A 24 -6.02 -1.08 -31.24
CA THR A 24 -6.53 0.23 -31.69
C THR A 24 -5.42 1.28 -31.73
N GLY A 25 -4.27 1.04 -31.11
CA GLY A 25 -3.22 2.04 -30.91
C GLY A 25 -3.57 3.12 -29.88
N ALA A 26 -4.63 2.94 -29.07
CA ALA A 26 -5.02 3.89 -28.04
C ALA A 26 -3.86 4.09 -27.04
N VAL A 27 -3.49 5.35 -26.81
CA VAL A 27 -2.35 5.69 -25.92
C VAL A 27 -2.74 5.56 -24.45
N MET A 28 -3.99 5.92 -24.11
CA MET A 28 -4.53 5.72 -22.78
C MET A 28 -5.09 4.31 -22.64
N MET A 29 -4.86 3.68 -21.49
CA MET A 29 -5.39 2.34 -21.20
C MET A 29 -6.92 2.33 -21.32
N PRO A 30 -7.51 1.49 -22.20
CA PRO A 30 -8.95 1.31 -22.29
C PRO A 30 -9.55 0.81 -20.97
N ILE A 31 -10.82 1.17 -20.71
CA ILE A 31 -11.56 0.63 -19.57
C ILE A 31 -12.15 -0.72 -19.98
N TYR A 32 -11.62 -1.80 -19.42
CA TYR A 32 -12.10 -3.15 -19.65
C TYR A 32 -13.16 -3.53 -18.61
N THR A 33 -14.42 -3.59 -19.05
CA THR A 33 -15.56 -4.02 -18.22
C THR A 33 -15.87 -5.52 -18.35
N SER A 34 -15.16 -6.22 -19.23
CA SER A 34 -15.32 -7.65 -19.46
C SER A 34 -15.02 -8.46 -18.21
N SER A 35 -15.90 -9.41 -17.86
CA SER A 35 -15.68 -10.31 -16.74
C SER A 35 -14.77 -11.50 -17.10
N THR A 36 -14.84 -11.97 -18.35
CA THR A 36 -14.11 -13.15 -18.85
C THR A 36 -13.44 -12.84 -20.17
N PHE A 37 -12.38 -13.58 -20.47
CA PHE A 37 -11.57 -13.45 -21.67
C PHE A 37 -11.47 -14.80 -22.39
N GLU A 38 -11.35 -14.78 -23.72
CA GLU A 38 -11.22 -15.97 -24.54
C GLU A 38 -9.90 -16.69 -24.24
N GLN A 39 -9.97 -18.03 -24.19
CA GLN A 39 -8.82 -18.91 -24.09
C GLN A 39 -8.73 -19.77 -25.36
N GLU A 40 -7.54 -20.00 -25.87
CA GLU A 40 -7.31 -20.90 -27.02
C GLU A 40 -7.57 -22.37 -26.65
N SER A 41 -7.25 -22.73 -25.41
CA SER A 41 -7.58 -24.01 -24.78
C SER A 41 -7.54 -23.82 -23.24
N PRO A 42 -7.99 -24.78 -22.43
CA PRO A 42 -7.99 -24.67 -20.98
C PRO A 42 -6.60 -24.24 -20.42
N GLY A 43 -6.56 -23.07 -19.79
CA GLY A 43 -5.32 -22.50 -19.22
C GLY A 43 -4.39 -21.81 -20.22
N VAL A 44 -4.71 -21.77 -21.52
CA VAL A 44 -3.92 -21.08 -22.55
C VAL A 44 -4.62 -19.79 -22.95
N HIS A 45 -4.16 -18.66 -22.42
CA HIS A 45 -4.75 -17.34 -22.60
C HIS A 45 -3.68 -16.25 -22.85
N LYS A 46 -4.10 -15.07 -23.28
CA LYS A 46 -3.25 -13.91 -23.60
C LYS A 46 -2.79 -13.11 -22.36
N GLY A 47 -2.78 -13.72 -21.18
CA GLY A 47 -2.43 -13.08 -19.91
C GLY A 47 -3.64 -12.68 -19.06
N PHE A 48 -4.85 -12.81 -19.60
CA PHE A 48 -6.10 -12.52 -18.90
C PHE A 48 -7.09 -13.65 -19.15
N ASP A 49 -7.76 -14.08 -18.10
CA ASP A 49 -8.77 -15.13 -18.09
C ASP A 49 -10.07 -14.64 -17.45
N TYR A 50 -9.97 -14.04 -16.29
CA TYR A 50 -11.10 -13.59 -15.49
C TYR A 50 -10.78 -12.34 -14.68
N SER A 51 -11.64 -11.31 -14.75
CA SER A 51 -11.38 -9.98 -14.19
C SER A 51 -11.23 -9.93 -12.67
N ARG A 52 -11.81 -10.90 -11.93
CA ARG A 52 -11.58 -10.98 -10.48
C ARG A 52 -10.13 -11.34 -10.17
N SER A 53 -9.53 -12.22 -10.95
CA SER A 53 -8.12 -12.60 -10.83
C SER A 53 -7.22 -11.49 -11.36
N ILE A 54 -7.41 -11.09 -12.62
CA ILE A 54 -6.63 -10.04 -13.27
C ILE A 54 -7.45 -9.31 -14.32
N ASN A 55 -7.42 -7.98 -14.31
CA ASN A 55 -8.11 -7.13 -15.29
C ASN A 55 -7.09 -6.13 -15.87
N PRO A 56 -7.07 -5.89 -17.20
CA PRO A 56 -6.09 -5.00 -17.83
C PRO A 56 -6.08 -3.57 -17.24
N THR A 57 -7.27 -2.99 -16.98
CA THR A 57 -7.37 -1.64 -16.41
C THR A 57 -6.83 -1.59 -14.98
N ARG A 58 -7.19 -2.57 -14.13
CA ARG A 58 -6.66 -2.66 -12.77
C ARG A 58 -5.15 -2.89 -12.76
N LYS A 59 -4.66 -3.78 -13.61
CA LYS A 59 -3.23 -4.06 -13.74
C LYS A 59 -2.43 -2.81 -14.12
N ALA A 60 -2.93 -2.00 -15.05
CA ALA A 60 -2.27 -0.74 -15.43
C ALA A 60 -2.13 0.21 -14.23
N PHE A 61 -3.18 0.33 -13.40
CA PHE A 61 -3.13 1.10 -12.15
C PHE A 61 -2.13 0.51 -11.15
N GLU A 62 -2.16 -0.80 -10.93
CA GLU A 62 -1.27 -1.52 -10.01
C GLU A 62 0.21 -1.36 -10.41
N GLU A 63 0.53 -1.49 -11.71
CA GLU A 63 1.88 -1.27 -12.24
C GLU A 63 2.32 0.19 -12.12
N CYS A 64 1.40 1.14 -12.32
CA CYS A 64 1.70 2.56 -12.19
C CYS A 64 2.06 2.92 -10.74
N ILE A 65 1.23 2.56 -9.76
CA ILE A 65 1.50 2.89 -8.36
C ILE A 65 2.77 2.19 -7.83
N ALA A 66 2.99 0.94 -8.21
CA ALA A 66 4.22 0.23 -7.88
C ALA A 66 5.45 0.95 -8.47
N SER A 67 5.37 1.40 -9.72
CA SER A 67 6.46 2.17 -10.34
C SER A 67 6.72 3.50 -9.60
N LEU A 68 5.68 4.23 -9.22
CA LEU A 68 5.82 5.53 -8.54
C LEU A 68 6.42 5.39 -7.14
N GLU A 69 6.11 4.33 -6.43
CA GLU A 69 6.66 4.02 -5.11
C GLU A 69 8.02 3.29 -5.16
N ASN A 70 8.54 2.96 -6.35
CA ASN A 70 9.69 2.07 -6.55
C ASN A 70 9.49 0.67 -5.96
N GLY A 71 8.23 0.21 -5.89
CA GLY A 71 7.84 -1.12 -5.43
C GLY A 71 8.01 -2.19 -6.50
N GLU A 72 8.00 -3.45 -6.08
CA GLU A 72 8.08 -4.60 -6.97
C GLU A 72 6.71 -4.96 -7.56
N VAL A 73 5.66 -4.80 -6.77
CA VAL A 73 4.28 -5.14 -7.13
C VAL A 73 3.29 -4.19 -6.48
N GLY A 74 2.19 -3.89 -7.17
CA GLY A 74 1.06 -3.13 -6.63
C GLY A 74 -0.22 -3.97 -6.64
N PHE A 75 -1.13 -3.65 -5.72
CA PHE A 75 -2.45 -4.29 -5.60
C PHE A 75 -3.55 -3.23 -5.48
N GLY A 76 -4.58 -3.34 -6.29
CA GLY A 76 -5.75 -2.47 -6.24
C GLY A 76 -6.86 -3.03 -5.35
N PHE A 77 -7.34 -2.22 -4.42
CA PHE A 77 -8.46 -2.53 -3.52
C PHE A 77 -9.62 -1.56 -3.75
N SER A 78 -10.79 -1.90 -3.24
CA SER A 78 -12.01 -1.07 -3.36
C SER A 78 -11.94 0.24 -2.56
N SER A 79 -11.03 0.35 -1.59
CA SER A 79 -10.80 1.55 -0.78
C SER A 79 -9.47 1.46 -0.02
N GLY A 80 -8.97 2.59 0.51
CA GLY A 80 -7.82 2.59 1.40
C GLY A 80 -8.03 1.73 2.65
N VAL A 81 -9.22 1.77 3.25
CA VAL A 81 -9.54 0.91 4.41
C VAL A 81 -9.53 -0.57 4.04
N ALA A 82 -9.94 -0.93 2.82
CA ALA A 82 -9.83 -2.31 2.35
C ALA A 82 -8.36 -2.75 2.18
N ALA A 83 -7.48 -1.85 1.71
CA ALA A 83 -6.05 -2.12 1.64
C ALA A 83 -5.44 -2.29 3.05
N ILE A 84 -5.79 -1.42 4.01
CA ILE A 84 -5.37 -1.55 5.42
C ILE A 84 -5.82 -2.89 6.00
N SER A 85 -7.10 -3.25 5.79
CA SER A 85 -7.64 -4.54 6.25
C SER A 85 -6.85 -5.72 5.67
N ALA A 86 -6.49 -5.67 4.39
CA ALA A 86 -5.69 -6.72 3.75
C ALA A 86 -4.29 -6.85 4.36
N CYS A 87 -3.65 -5.75 4.76
CA CYS A 87 -2.38 -5.80 5.50
C CYS A 87 -2.55 -6.51 6.85
N VAL A 88 -3.64 -6.23 7.57
CA VAL A 88 -3.90 -6.88 8.86
C VAL A 88 -4.23 -8.38 8.73
N GLU A 89 -4.77 -8.83 7.59
CA GLU A 89 -4.97 -10.28 7.31
C GLU A 89 -3.65 -11.08 7.25
N LEU A 90 -2.50 -10.43 7.19
CA LEU A 90 -1.19 -11.09 7.30
C LEU A 90 -0.88 -11.53 8.73
N LEU A 91 -1.65 -11.10 9.70
CA LEU A 91 -1.47 -11.40 11.12
C LEU A 91 -2.34 -12.56 11.58
N SER A 92 -1.87 -13.25 12.61
CA SER A 92 -2.59 -14.32 13.29
C SER A 92 -3.28 -13.83 14.59
N PRO A 93 -4.30 -14.54 15.08
CA PRO A 93 -4.88 -14.22 16.38
C PRO A 93 -3.83 -14.21 17.50
N GLY A 94 -3.84 -13.15 18.31
CA GLY A 94 -2.87 -12.94 19.39
C GLY A 94 -1.61 -12.17 18.97
N ASP A 95 -1.42 -11.89 17.67
CA ASP A 95 -0.35 -11.02 17.22
C ASP A 95 -0.58 -9.58 17.65
N HIS A 96 0.50 -8.85 17.84
CA HIS A 96 0.49 -7.47 18.31
C HIS A 96 0.95 -6.49 17.22
N VAL A 97 0.26 -5.35 17.14
CA VAL A 97 0.54 -4.23 16.25
C VAL A 97 0.94 -3.01 17.08
N ILE A 98 2.08 -2.40 16.77
CA ILE A 98 2.39 -1.04 17.24
C ILE A 98 1.87 -0.07 16.18
N ALA A 99 0.96 0.82 16.54
CA ALA A 99 0.34 1.77 15.64
C ALA A 99 0.62 3.21 16.05
N MET A 100 0.76 4.12 15.09
CA MET A 100 0.83 5.55 15.37
C MET A 100 -0.45 6.00 16.10
N ASN A 101 -0.33 6.86 17.11
CA ASN A 101 -1.46 7.32 17.92
C ASN A 101 -2.30 8.42 17.24
N ASP A 102 -1.81 8.98 16.14
CA ASP A 102 -2.51 9.96 15.31
C ASP A 102 -2.70 9.35 13.91
N LEU A 103 -3.81 8.64 13.72
CA LEU A 103 -4.18 7.93 12.50
C LEU A 103 -5.53 8.40 11.99
N TYR A 104 -5.76 8.19 10.70
CA TYR A 104 -7.10 8.30 10.13
C TYR A 104 -8.14 7.54 10.97
N GLY A 105 -9.23 8.23 11.35
CA GLY A 105 -10.24 7.66 12.25
C GLY A 105 -10.88 6.35 11.75
N GLY A 106 -10.89 6.11 10.42
CA GLY A 106 -11.32 4.83 9.84
C GLY A 106 -10.37 3.69 10.16
N THR A 107 -9.06 3.94 10.21
CA THR A 107 -8.04 2.96 10.61
C THR A 107 -8.18 2.60 12.08
N VAL A 108 -8.38 3.60 12.95
CA VAL A 108 -8.57 3.36 14.38
C VAL A 108 -9.82 2.52 14.63
N ARG A 109 -10.95 2.85 13.96
CA ARG A 109 -12.19 2.04 14.08
C ARG A 109 -11.99 0.62 13.54
N LEU A 110 -11.31 0.46 12.41
CA LEU A 110 -11.01 -0.87 11.87
C LEU A 110 -10.22 -1.72 12.87
N PHE A 111 -9.20 -1.16 13.49
CA PHE A 111 -8.38 -1.88 14.47
C PHE A 111 -9.18 -2.20 15.73
N ASN A 112 -9.76 -1.21 16.40
CA ASN A 112 -10.37 -1.37 17.72
C ASN A 112 -11.71 -2.11 17.69
N GLU A 113 -12.58 -1.77 16.72
CA GLU A 113 -13.96 -2.22 16.73
C GLU A 113 -14.18 -3.46 15.85
N ILE A 114 -13.23 -3.76 14.96
CA ILE A 114 -13.38 -4.89 14.03
C ILE A 114 -12.25 -5.90 14.24
N LYS A 115 -11.00 -5.53 13.99
CA LYS A 115 -9.89 -6.49 13.93
C LYS A 115 -9.52 -7.07 15.31
N THR A 116 -9.50 -6.24 16.33
CA THR A 116 -9.31 -6.72 17.72
C THR A 116 -10.40 -7.73 18.11
N LEU A 117 -11.67 -7.46 17.75
CA LEU A 117 -12.79 -8.32 18.11
C LEU A 117 -12.91 -9.58 17.23
N SER A 118 -12.75 -9.43 15.91
CA SER A 118 -12.99 -10.51 14.95
C SER A 118 -11.76 -11.40 14.71
N GLN A 119 -10.56 -10.85 14.85
CA GLN A 119 -9.30 -11.53 14.55
C GLN A 119 -8.43 -11.73 15.79
N GLY A 120 -8.74 -11.06 16.91
CA GLY A 120 -8.03 -11.22 18.18
C GLY A 120 -6.62 -10.63 18.16
N ILE A 121 -6.35 -9.63 17.31
CA ILE A 121 -5.08 -8.90 17.34
C ILE A 121 -5.04 -7.92 18.51
N GLU A 122 -3.86 -7.67 19.05
CA GLU A 122 -3.61 -6.65 20.07
C GLU A 122 -3.02 -5.39 19.41
N VAL A 123 -3.44 -4.19 19.83
CA VAL A 123 -2.94 -2.93 19.23
C VAL A 123 -2.50 -1.96 20.34
N THR A 124 -1.27 -1.49 20.25
CA THR A 124 -0.75 -0.42 21.10
C THR A 124 -0.48 0.84 20.28
N TYR A 125 -1.12 1.95 20.68
CA TYR A 125 -0.95 3.24 20.02
C TYR A 125 0.13 4.07 20.71
N VAL A 126 1.11 4.54 19.96
CA VAL A 126 2.23 5.34 20.47
C VAL A 126 2.52 6.56 19.60
N ASP A 127 3.12 7.59 20.18
CA ASP A 127 3.70 8.69 19.42
C ASP A 127 5.03 8.23 18.80
N MET A 128 5.02 7.93 17.50
CA MET A 128 6.19 7.44 16.76
C MET A 128 7.15 8.57 16.35
N THR A 129 6.87 9.82 16.71
CA THR A 129 7.84 10.91 16.53
C THR A 129 9.02 10.76 17.50
N ASP A 130 8.84 9.99 18.57
CA ASP A 130 9.89 9.54 19.48
C ASP A 130 10.02 8.00 19.40
N MET A 131 11.14 7.52 18.88
CA MET A 131 11.42 6.10 18.75
C MET A 131 11.47 5.33 20.08
N GLN A 132 11.74 6.04 21.20
CA GLN A 132 11.72 5.39 22.51
C GLN A 132 10.35 4.79 22.82
N ASN A 133 9.27 5.47 22.45
CA ASN A 133 7.90 4.95 22.61
C ASN A 133 7.66 3.66 21.81
N VAL A 134 8.26 3.56 20.61
CA VAL A 134 8.17 2.35 19.77
C VAL A 134 8.91 1.19 20.42
N PHE A 135 10.12 1.45 20.95
CA PHE A 135 10.93 0.43 21.63
C PHE A 135 10.23 -0.12 22.87
N GLU A 136 9.62 0.76 23.69
CA GLU A 136 8.92 0.40 24.91
C GLU A 136 7.61 -0.36 24.65
N ALA A 137 6.94 -0.08 23.53
CA ALA A 137 5.70 -0.75 23.15
C ALA A 137 5.91 -2.16 22.59
N LYS A 138 7.15 -2.53 22.21
CA LYS A 138 7.42 -3.85 21.64
C LYS A 138 7.21 -4.96 22.65
N THR A 139 6.55 -6.01 22.20
CA THR A 139 6.40 -7.30 22.92
C THR A 139 6.91 -8.45 22.04
N ASP A 140 7.00 -9.65 22.59
CA ASP A 140 7.34 -10.86 21.83
C ASP A 140 6.28 -11.23 20.78
N LYS A 141 5.07 -10.69 20.94
CA LYS A 141 3.94 -10.87 20.01
C LYS A 141 3.92 -9.84 18.90
N THR A 142 4.76 -8.80 18.94
CA THR A 142 4.76 -7.73 17.93
C THR A 142 5.17 -8.28 16.57
N LYS A 143 4.28 -8.15 15.58
CA LYS A 143 4.46 -8.62 14.20
C LYS A 143 4.32 -7.53 13.17
N MET A 144 3.72 -6.39 13.54
CA MET A 144 3.53 -5.27 12.63
C MET A 144 3.78 -3.94 13.32
N ILE A 145 4.38 -2.99 12.60
CA ILE A 145 4.38 -1.56 12.91
C ILE A 145 3.57 -0.86 11.81
N PHE A 146 2.51 -0.15 12.22
CA PHE A 146 1.65 0.61 11.31
C PHE A 146 1.84 2.10 11.53
N VAL A 147 2.44 2.78 10.56
CA VAL A 147 2.72 4.21 10.59
C VAL A 147 1.91 4.95 9.53
N GLU A 148 1.42 6.13 9.86
CA GLU A 148 0.87 7.11 8.92
C GLU A 148 1.72 8.38 9.05
N THR A 149 2.28 8.86 7.94
CA THR A 149 3.11 10.07 7.96
C THR A 149 3.12 10.77 6.60
N PRO A 150 2.80 12.10 6.54
CA PRO A 150 2.25 12.91 7.64
C PRO A 150 0.94 12.34 8.18
N THR A 151 0.72 12.45 9.49
CA THR A 151 -0.46 11.89 10.17
C THR A 151 -1.74 12.66 9.88
N ASN A 152 -2.90 12.03 10.09
CA ASN A 152 -4.21 12.68 9.99
C ASN A 152 -4.95 12.63 11.34
N PRO A 153 -5.25 13.78 11.98
CA PRO A 153 -5.28 15.13 11.39
C PRO A 153 -4.09 16.04 11.73
N LEU A 154 -3.15 15.63 12.60
CA LEU A 154 -2.18 16.57 13.19
C LEU A 154 -0.94 16.82 12.32
N LEU A 155 -0.79 16.14 11.17
CA LEU A 155 0.31 16.29 10.23
C LEU A 155 1.70 16.08 10.86
N ARG A 156 1.80 15.20 11.84
CA ARG A 156 3.09 14.82 12.43
C ARG A 156 3.92 14.05 11.43
N VAL A 157 5.23 14.28 11.45
CA VAL A 157 6.18 13.60 10.57
C VAL A 157 7.02 12.63 11.39
N VAL A 158 7.13 11.39 10.89
CA VAL A 158 7.87 10.30 11.53
C VAL A 158 9.11 9.95 10.70
N ASP A 159 10.21 9.62 11.36
CA ASP A 159 11.42 9.11 10.70
C ASP A 159 11.18 7.66 10.22
N LEU A 160 10.85 7.53 8.95
CA LEU A 160 10.58 6.22 8.33
C LEU A 160 11.81 5.32 8.29
N SER A 161 13.02 5.87 8.18
CA SER A 161 14.24 5.08 8.17
C SER A 161 14.49 4.45 9.55
N ALA A 162 14.28 5.21 10.62
CA ALA A 162 14.40 4.68 11.98
C ALA A 162 13.35 3.58 12.26
N ILE A 163 12.11 3.76 11.81
CA ILE A 163 11.05 2.72 11.90
C ILE A 163 11.44 1.46 11.13
N ALA A 164 11.91 1.61 9.88
CA ALA A 164 12.26 0.48 9.03
C ALA A 164 13.46 -0.30 9.57
N ASP A 165 14.49 0.40 10.03
CA ASP A 165 15.69 -0.24 10.62
C ASP A 165 15.33 -1.04 11.87
N PHE A 166 14.48 -0.49 12.76
CA PHE A 166 14.00 -1.20 13.94
C PHE A 166 13.13 -2.41 13.55
N ALA A 167 12.16 -2.22 12.67
CA ALA A 167 11.29 -3.31 12.21
C ALA A 167 12.10 -4.47 11.60
N LYS A 168 13.09 -4.14 10.77
CA LYS A 168 13.99 -5.13 10.17
C LYS A 168 14.84 -5.85 11.19
N ALA A 169 15.41 -5.13 12.17
CA ALA A 169 16.25 -5.73 13.22
C ALA A 169 15.47 -6.72 14.08
N GLU A 170 14.18 -6.45 14.31
CA GLU A 170 13.29 -7.25 15.15
C GLU A 170 12.45 -8.28 14.35
N ASN A 171 12.62 -8.34 13.02
CA ASN A 171 11.82 -9.17 12.11
C ASN A 171 10.31 -8.89 12.23
N ILE A 172 9.95 -7.62 12.26
CA ILE A 172 8.59 -7.09 12.33
C ILE A 172 8.24 -6.48 10.97
N LEU A 173 7.02 -6.70 10.48
CA LEU A 173 6.52 -6.11 9.24
C LEU A 173 6.24 -4.62 9.43
N SER A 174 6.79 -3.77 8.56
CA SER A 174 6.54 -2.33 8.55
C SER A 174 5.56 -1.94 7.46
N VAL A 175 4.50 -1.22 7.84
CA VAL A 175 3.43 -0.75 6.93
C VAL A 175 3.28 0.76 7.07
N CYS A 176 3.32 1.48 5.96
CA CYS A 176 3.16 2.94 5.94
C CYS A 176 1.93 3.35 5.12
N ASP A 177 1.02 4.08 5.73
CA ASP A 177 0.01 4.85 5.02
C ASP A 177 0.63 6.17 4.54
N ASN A 178 0.88 6.25 3.23
CA ASN A 178 1.52 7.39 2.57
C ASN A 178 0.50 8.30 1.86
N THR A 179 -0.76 8.23 2.25
CA THR A 179 -1.87 8.90 1.56
C THR A 179 -1.65 10.41 1.48
N PHE A 180 -1.21 11.07 2.56
CA PHE A 180 -1.08 12.53 2.60
C PHE A 180 0.14 13.05 1.85
N ALA A 181 1.27 12.35 1.91
CA ALA A 181 2.48 12.76 1.20
C ALA A 181 2.37 12.49 -0.31
N SER A 182 1.73 11.41 -0.73
CA SER A 182 1.77 10.85 -2.07
C SER A 182 3.18 10.36 -2.50
N PRO A 183 3.30 9.56 -3.56
CA PRO A 183 4.61 9.09 -4.05
C PRO A 183 5.53 10.20 -4.54
N TYR A 184 4.97 11.38 -4.85
CA TYR A 184 5.76 12.52 -5.32
C TYR A 184 6.59 13.15 -4.20
N VAL A 185 5.99 13.29 -3.01
CA VAL A 185 6.65 13.94 -1.87
C VAL A 185 7.49 12.94 -1.07
N GLN A 186 7.00 11.71 -0.91
CA GLN A 186 7.62 10.69 -0.07
C GLN A 186 7.44 9.31 -0.68
N GLN A 187 8.48 8.50 -0.66
CA GLN A 187 8.48 7.11 -1.11
C GLN A 187 8.97 6.20 0.02
N PRO A 188 8.07 5.70 0.90
CA PRO A 188 8.44 4.92 2.09
C PRO A 188 9.28 3.68 1.80
N LEU A 189 9.09 3.03 0.64
CA LEU A 189 9.90 1.87 0.25
C LEU A 189 11.39 2.21 0.09
N ASN A 190 11.73 3.45 -0.29
CA ASN A 190 13.12 3.90 -0.37
C ASN A 190 13.77 4.07 1.01
N HIS A 191 12.97 4.17 2.07
CA HIS A 191 13.40 4.22 3.46
C HIS A 191 13.49 2.85 4.13
N GLY A 192 13.12 1.79 3.40
CA GLY A 192 13.19 0.41 3.90
C GLY A 192 11.88 -0.12 4.49
N ILE A 193 10.78 0.61 4.40
CA ILE A 193 9.43 0.13 4.75
C ILE A 193 9.06 -1.02 3.81
N ASP A 194 8.40 -2.06 4.34
CA ASP A 194 8.07 -3.26 3.58
C ASP A 194 6.82 -3.07 2.71
N ILE A 195 5.78 -2.40 3.24
CA ILE A 195 4.51 -2.17 2.54
C ILE A 195 4.15 -0.69 2.63
N VAL A 196 3.82 -0.11 1.49
CA VAL A 196 3.22 1.23 1.41
C VAL A 196 1.80 1.14 0.88
N LEU A 197 0.89 1.90 1.45
CA LEU A 197 -0.49 1.97 0.98
C LEU A 197 -0.96 3.41 0.79
N HIS A 198 -1.97 3.57 -0.04
CA HIS A 198 -2.60 4.84 -0.35
C HIS A 198 -4.12 4.71 -0.41
N SER A 199 -4.82 5.66 0.16
CA SER A 199 -6.19 5.95 -0.27
C SER A 199 -6.13 6.80 -1.53
N ALA A 200 -6.28 6.16 -2.70
CA ALA A 200 -6.25 6.86 -3.99
C ALA A 200 -7.36 7.92 -4.14
N THR A 201 -8.36 7.91 -3.29
CA THR A 201 -9.42 8.92 -3.17
C THR A 201 -8.85 10.34 -2.92
N LYS A 202 -7.67 10.45 -2.33
CA LYS A 202 -7.04 11.72 -1.93
C LYS A 202 -6.16 12.27 -3.06
N TYR A 203 -4.94 12.65 -2.77
CA TYR A 203 -4.06 13.33 -3.73
C TYR A 203 -3.75 12.54 -5.01
N LEU A 204 -3.81 11.20 -4.97
CA LEU A 204 -3.59 10.39 -6.17
C LEU A 204 -4.73 10.49 -7.19
N SER A 205 -5.99 10.73 -6.77
CA SER A 205 -7.12 10.81 -7.69
C SER A 205 -7.69 12.21 -7.87
N LEU A 206 -7.47 13.12 -6.92
CA LEU A 206 -7.97 14.50 -6.97
C LEU A 206 -7.05 15.45 -7.76
N ILE A 207 -5.98 14.93 -8.31
CA ILE A 207 -5.00 15.69 -9.10
C ILE A 207 -5.60 16.27 -10.40
N HIS A 208 -6.77 15.81 -10.80
CA HIS A 208 -7.47 16.20 -12.04
C HIS A 208 -8.69 17.09 -11.81
N ILE A 209 -8.89 17.60 -10.59
CA ILE A 209 -9.96 18.54 -10.27
C ILE A 209 -9.44 19.98 -10.36
#